data_1de0ecb2b67380c1e3307d1d0b7d2017
#
_entry.id   1de0ecb2b67380c1e3307d1d0b7d2017
#
_cell.length_a   1.000
_cell.length_b   1.000
_cell.length_c   1.000
_cell.angle_alpha   90.00
_cell.angle_beta   90.00
_cell.angle_gamma   90.00
#
_symmetry.space_group_name_H-M   'P 1'
#
loop_
_entity.id
_entity.type
_entity.pdbx_description
1 polymer ?
#
loop_
_entity_poly.entity_id
_entity_poly.type
_entity_poly.pdbx_seq_one_letter_code
_entity_poly.pdbx_strand_id
1 'polypeptide(L)'
;AAVDIGTTTIALSVYDLTTGNCLATKTMLNPQSVISADVMGRIDAAVNGKLTRMQEMLISGIRTLAEDTGYLNRIDTWCLTGNTTMLYLLCGRNPHSFATAPYTADYFFGEETSSLGKPAYLPYCMHGHDVLRYVGSHNSNTVACFDAQIYKCICQTSCNIIHIAVGDL
;
A
#
# COMPACT_ATOMS: atom_id res chain seq x y z
N ALA A 1 -8.68 -0.35 -8.37
CA ALA A 1 -8.81 -0.26 -6.92
C ALA A 1 -7.57 0.37 -6.31
N ALA A 2 -7.74 1.17 -5.27
CA ALA A 2 -6.66 1.73 -4.46
C ALA A 2 -6.71 1.09 -3.07
N VAL A 3 -5.55 0.62 -2.57
CA VAL A 3 -5.44 -0.02 -1.27
C VAL A 3 -4.35 0.66 -0.45
N ASP A 4 -4.70 1.09 0.76
CA ASP A 4 -3.75 1.57 1.76
C ASP A 4 -3.55 0.48 2.83
N ILE A 5 -2.32 -0.02 2.91
CA ILE A 5 -1.94 -1.11 3.81
C ILE A 5 -1.30 -0.53 5.06
N GLY A 6 -2.14 -0.11 6.00
CA GLY A 6 -1.68 0.35 7.31
C GLY A 6 -1.27 -0.81 8.23
N THR A 7 -0.48 -0.49 9.25
CA THR A 7 -0.10 -1.45 10.29
C THR A 7 -1.31 -1.99 11.04
N THR A 8 -2.28 -1.12 11.34
CA THR A 8 -3.49 -1.49 12.09
C THR A 8 -4.66 -1.79 11.18
N THR A 9 -4.85 -0.99 10.13
CA THR A 9 -6.05 -1.02 9.28
C THR A 9 -5.64 -1.10 7.82
N ILE A 10 -6.34 -1.90 7.03
CA ILE A 10 -6.28 -1.89 5.58
C ILE A 10 -7.53 -1.19 5.07
N ALA A 11 -7.37 -0.21 4.19
CA ALA A 11 -8.45 0.48 3.51
C ALA A 11 -8.41 0.19 2.01
N LEU A 12 -9.56 -0.07 1.39
CA LEU A 12 -9.71 -0.32 -0.04
C LEU A 12 -10.81 0.57 -0.59
N SER A 13 -10.52 1.26 -1.69
CA SER A 13 -11.49 2.05 -2.45
C SER A 13 -11.49 1.63 -3.92
N VAL A 14 -12.67 1.48 -4.49
CA VAL A 14 -12.87 1.17 -5.91
C VAL A 14 -13.32 2.44 -6.62
N TYR A 15 -12.68 2.73 -7.75
CA TYR A 15 -12.96 3.91 -8.56
C TYR A 15 -13.32 3.53 -9.99
N ASP A 16 -14.27 4.25 -10.56
CA ASP A 16 -14.51 4.26 -12.00
C ASP A 16 -13.45 5.13 -12.66
N LEU A 17 -12.59 4.51 -13.48
CA LEU A 17 -11.47 5.21 -14.13
C LEU A 17 -11.93 6.20 -15.22
N THR A 18 -13.16 6.06 -15.73
CA THR A 18 -13.71 6.98 -16.75
C THR A 18 -14.20 8.27 -16.12
N THR A 19 -14.87 8.18 -14.96
CA THR A 19 -15.51 9.32 -14.30
C THR A 19 -14.71 9.85 -13.11
N GLY A 20 -13.80 9.04 -12.56
CA GLY A 20 -13.06 9.33 -11.33
C GLY A 20 -13.91 9.17 -10.06
N ASN A 21 -15.15 8.68 -10.18
CA ASN A 21 -16.02 8.51 -9.02
C ASN A 21 -15.61 7.32 -8.16
N CYS A 22 -15.62 7.52 -6.84
CA CYS A 22 -15.49 6.43 -5.89
C CYS A 22 -16.80 5.63 -5.86
N LEU A 23 -16.71 4.34 -6.19
CA LEU A 23 -17.87 3.43 -6.26
C LEU A 23 -18.12 2.72 -4.93
N ALA A 24 -17.06 2.40 -4.20
CA ALA A 24 -17.15 1.73 -2.91
C ALA A 24 -15.87 1.94 -2.10
N THR A 25 -16.01 1.97 -0.77
CA THR A 25 -14.89 1.97 0.17
C THR A 25 -15.16 0.96 1.28
N LYS A 26 -14.16 0.19 1.65
CA LYS A 26 -14.18 -0.79 2.74
C LYS A 26 -12.89 -0.72 3.55
N THR A 27 -13.00 -1.05 4.82
CA THR A 27 -11.85 -1.14 5.72
C THR A 27 -11.93 -2.40 6.56
N MET A 28 -10.78 -2.92 6.97
CA MET A 28 -10.67 -4.02 7.92
C MET A 28 -9.45 -3.84 8.82
N LEU A 29 -9.43 -4.53 9.95
CA LEU A 29 -8.21 -4.66 10.73
C LEU A 29 -7.18 -5.44 9.91
N ASN A 30 -5.92 -4.99 9.96
CA ASN A 30 -4.84 -5.71 9.29
C ASN A 30 -4.72 -7.12 9.91
N PRO A 31 -4.93 -8.20 9.12
CA PRO A 31 -4.95 -9.56 9.64
C PRO A 31 -3.62 -10.00 10.25
N GLN A 32 -2.50 -9.33 9.93
CA GLN A 32 -1.21 -9.59 10.55
C GLN A 32 -1.15 -9.18 12.03
N SER A 33 -2.16 -8.45 12.55
CA SER A 33 -2.24 -8.07 13.98
C SER A 33 -2.25 -9.27 14.93
N VAL A 34 -2.70 -10.44 14.46
CA VAL A 34 -2.65 -11.69 15.24
C VAL A 34 -1.21 -12.22 15.42
N ILE A 35 -0.26 -11.78 14.59
CA ILE A 35 1.16 -12.12 14.71
C ILE A 35 1.85 -11.06 15.57
N SER A 36 1.68 -9.78 15.23
CA SER A 36 2.13 -8.65 16.03
C SER A 36 1.30 -7.40 15.72
N ALA A 37 1.01 -6.62 16.75
CA ALA A 37 0.29 -5.35 16.62
C ALA A 37 1.17 -4.24 16.02
N ASP A 38 2.49 -4.31 16.19
CA ASP A 38 3.44 -3.29 15.79
C ASP A 38 4.37 -3.75 14.66
N VAL A 39 5.05 -2.76 14.05
CA VAL A 39 5.93 -2.98 12.89
C VAL A 39 7.17 -3.80 13.27
N MET A 40 7.78 -3.52 14.42
CA MET A 40 9.02 -4.19 14.82
C MET A 40 8.79 -5.68 15.08
N GLY A 41 7.71 -6.03 15.79
CA GLY A 41 7.35 -7.43 16.00
C GLY A 41 6.99 -8.16 14.69
N ARG A 42 6.47 -7.45 13.67
CA ARG A 42 6.26 -8.04 12.33
C ARG A 42 7.57 -8.29 11.59
N ILE A 43 8.51 -7.34 11.67
CA ILE A 43 9.85 -7.51 11.10
C ILE A 43 10.52 -8.72 11.74
N ASP A 44 10.52 -8.81 13.06
CA ASP A 44 11.09 -9.95 13.79
C ASP A 44 10.43 -11.29 13.39
N ALA A 45 9.10 -11.33 13.35
CA ALA A 45 8.37 -12.52 12.93
C ALA A 45 8.68 -12.93 11.48
N ALA A 46 8.82 -11.98 10.56
CA ALA A 46 9.15 -12.24 9.17
C ALA A 46 10.57 -12.79 9.02
N VAL A 47 11.54 -12.20 9.70
CA VAL A 47 12.94 -12.66 9.74
C VAL A 47 13.03 -14.07 10.33
N ASN A 48 12.19 -14.39 11.32
CA ASN A 48 12.11 -15.70 11.96
C ASN A 48 11.16 -16.70 11.25
N GLY A 49 10.99 -16.55 9.92
CA GLY A 49 10.37 -17.56 9.06
C GLY A 49 8.85 -17.45 8.88
N LYS A 50 8.19 -16.37 9.38
CA LYS A 50 6.75 -16.16 9.17
C LYS A 50 6.40 -15.31 7.94
N LEU A 51 7.38 -14.95 7.10
CA LEU A 51 7.22 -14.04 5.97
C LEU A 51 6.12 -14.49 5.00
N THR A 52 6.19 -15.73 4.51
CA THR A 52 5.21 -16.28 3.57
C THR A 52 3.79 -16.24 4.14
N ARG A 53 3.62 -16.66 5.39
CA ARG A 53 2.32 -16.61 6.06
C ARG A 53 1.79 -15.18 6.16
N MET A 54 2.64 -14.22 6.48
CA MET A 54 2.25 -12.82 6.59
C MET A 54 1.87 -12.23 5.24
N GLN A 55 2.56 -12.61 4.16
CA GLN A 55 2.20 -12.25 2.79
C GLN A 55 0.81 -12.80 2.42
N GLU A 56 0.58 -14.08 2.65
CA GLU A 56 -0.71 -14.74 2.37
C GLU A 56 -1.86 -14.06 3.14
N MET A 57 -1.64 -13.69 4.39
CA MET A 57 -2.63 -12.98 5.20
C MET A 57 -3.00 -11.63 4.60
N LEU A 58 -2.04 -10.84 4.10
CA LEU A 58 -2.31 -9.56 3.44
C LEU A 58 -3.08 -9.77 2.13
N ILE A 59 -2.62 -10.66 1.27
CA ILE A 59 -3.25 -10.94 -0.02
C ILE A 59 -4.69 -11.41 0.20
N SER A 60 -4.91 -12.34 1.12
CA SER A 60 -6.24 -12.84 1.47
C SER A 60 -7.14 -11.72 2.02
N GLY A 61 -6.62 -10.90 2.93
CA GLY A 61 -7.37 -9.77 3.50
C GLY A 61 -7.78 -8.75 2.45
N ILE A 62 -6.87 -8.37 1.55
CA ILE A 62 -7.18 -7.44 0.44
C ILE A 62 -8.26 -8.02 -0.49
N ARG A 63 -8.18 -9.32 -0.81
CA ARG A 63 -9.20 -10.01 -1.62
C ARG A 63 -10.56 -10.01 -0.94
N THR A 64 -10.61 -10.34 0.35
CA THR A 64 -11.86 -10.30 1.14
C THR A 64 -12.47 -8.89 1.14
N LEU A 65 -11.67 -7.84 1.35
CA LEU A 65 -12.16 -6.46 1.25
C LEU A 65 -12.75 -6.15 -0.13
N ALA A 66 -12.10 -6.62 -1.20
CA ALA A 66 -12.58 -6.39 -2.56
C ALA A 66 -13.89 -7.16 -2.84
N GLU A 67 -14.01 -8.39 -2.34
CA GLU A 67 -15.26 -9.17 -2.38
C GLU A 67 -16.40 -8.43 -1.67
N ASP A 68 -16.14 -7.89 -0.48
CA ASP A 68 -17.10 -7.13 0.31
C ASP A 68 -17.56 -5.82 -0.36
N THR A 69 -16.80 -5.30 -1.33
CA THR A 69 -17.24 -4.17 -2.17
C THR A 69 -18.25 -4.58 -3.24
N GLY A 70 -18.32 -5.87 -3.60
CA GLY A 70 -19.07 -6.38 -4.74
C GLY A 70 -18.43 -6.11 -6.10
N TYR A 71 -17.22 -5.54 -6.14
CA TYR A 71 -16.53 -5.14 -7.38
C TYR A 71 -15.32 -5.98 -7.74
N LEU A 72 -14.94 -7.02 -6.97
CA LEU A 72 -13.73 -7.81 -7.18
C LEU A 72 -13.51 -8.21 -8.65
N ASN A 73 -14.54 -8.75 -9.30
CA ASN A 73 -14.45 -9.21 -10.69
C ASN A 73 -14.37 -8.08 -11.73
N ARG A 74 -14.64 -6.85 -11.32
CA ARG A 74 -14.60 -5.64 -12.16
C ARG A 74 -13.36 -4.78 -11.92
N ILE A 75 -12.49 -5.17 -11.01
CA ILE A 75 -11.20 -4.51 -10.78
C ILE A 75 -10.26 -4.92 -11.90
N ASP A 76 -9.84 -3.97 -12.72
CA ASP A 76 -8.90 -4.19 -13.82
C ASP A 76 -7.45 -3.98 -13.38
N THR A 77 -7.22 -3.05 -12.45
CA THR A 77 -5.89 -2.74 -11.93
C THR A 77 -5.94 -2.36 -10.46
N TRP A 78 -4.82 -2.55 -9.78
CA TRP A 78 -4.63 -2.25 -8.38
C TRP A 78 -3.55 -1.19 -8.20
N CYS A 79 -3.76 -0.27 -7.28
CA CYS A 79 -2.71 0.59 -6.75
C CYS A 79 -2.58 0.29 -5.25
N LEU A 80 -1.40 -0.16 -4.83
CA LEU A 80 -1.15 -0.65 -3.48
C LEU A 80 -0.17 0.27 -2.77
N THR A 81 -0.57 0.88 -1.68
CA THR A 81 0.29 1.74 -0.87
C THR A 81 0.40 1.20 0.56
N GLY A 82 1.38 1.69 1.28
CA GLY A 82 1.61 1.33 2.67
C GLY A 82 2.97 1.83 3.13
N ASN A 83 3.27 1.73 4.43
CA ASN A 83 4.63 1.96 4.87
C ASN A 83 5.58 0.89 4.30
N THR A 84 6.86 1.21 4.25
CA THR A 84 7.88 0.36 3.63
C THR A 84 7.83 -1.10 4.12
N THR A 85 7.66 -1.33 5.42
CA THR A 85 7.57 -2.68 5.97
C THR A 85 6.35 -3.43 5.46
N MET A 86 5.17 -2.79 5.41
CA MET A 86 3.95 -3.44 4.90
C MET A 86 4.08 -3.82 3.43
N LEU A 87 4.74 -2.99 2.63
CA LEU A 87 4.99 -3.31 1.22
C LEU A 87 6.02 -4.44 1.06
N TYR A 88 7.07 -4.50 1.90
CA TYR A 88 7.99 -5.65 1.93
C TYR A 88 7.25 -6.95 2.23
N LEU A 89 6.40 -6.95 3.25
CA LEU A 89 5.62 -8.12 3.65
C LEU A 89 4.64 -8.54 2.55
N LEU A 90 3.99 -7.57 1.88
CA LEU A 90 3.11 -7.84 0.74
C LEU A 90 3.85 -8.49 -0.42
N CYS A 91 5.05 -8.02 -0.74
CA CYS A 91 5.88 -8.55 -1.83
C CYS A 91 6.66 -9.82 -1.45
N GLY A 92 6.51 -10.32 -0.22
CA GLY A 92 7.27 -11.47 0.26
C GLY A 92 8.78 -11.21 0.36
N ARG A 93 9.16 -9.93 0.54
CA ARG A 93 10.55 -9.51 0.72
C ARG A 93 10.93 -9.55 2.20
N ASN A 94 12.13 -10.07 2.48
CA ASN A 94 12.62 -10.15 3.85
C ASN A 94 13.00 -8.74 4.37
N PRO A 95 12.35 -8.25 5.45
CA PRO A 95 12.63 -6.93 5.99
C PRO A 95 13.86 -6.88 6.93
N HIS A 96 14.80 -7.83 6.80
CA HIS A 96 15.97 -7.95 7.67
C HIS A 96 16.81 -6.66 7.73
N SER A 97 16.90 -5.94 6.61
CA SER A 97 17.63 -4.67 6.52
C SER A 97 17.08 -3.57 7.47
N PHE A 98 15.82 -3.69 7.90
CA PHE A 98 15.21 -2.80 8.90
C PHE A 98 15.46 -3.25 10.34
N ALA A 99 15.85 -4.52 10.55
CA ALA A 99 16.14 -5.08 11.89
C ALA A 99 17.59 -4.83 12.33
N THR A 100 18.49 -4.49 11.41
CA THR A 100 19.92 -4.33 11.66
C THR A 100 20.41 -2.96 11.22
N ALA A 101 21.37 -2.40 12.00
CA ALA A 101 22.00 -1.15 11.62
C ALA A 101 22.67 -1.28 10.23
N PRO A 102 22.57 -0.27 9.36
CA PRO A 102 22.05 1.09 9.54
C PRO A 102 20.53 1.28 9.38
N TYR A 103 19.69 0.25 9.46
CA TYR A 103 18.22 0.28 9.38
C TYR A 103 17.70 0.89 8.08
N THR A 104 18.29 0.53 6.96
CA THR A 104 17.99 1.09 5.64
C THR A 104 17.21 0.11 4.77
N ALA A 105 16.28 0.64 3.97
CA ALA A 105 15.63 -0.14 2.93
C ALA A 105 16.63 -0.49 1.82
N ASP A 106 16.61 -1.73 1.36
CA ASP A 106 17.38 -2.23 0.23
C ASP A 106 16.55 -2.30 -1.07
N TYR A 107 15.26 -1.95 -0.97
CA TYR A 107 14.34 -1.96 -2.08
C TYR A 107 13.28 -0.85 -1.96
N PHE A 108 12.97 -0.16 -3.07
CA PHE A 108 12.16 1.07 -3.06
C PHE A 108 10.87 0.98 -3.88
N PHE A 109 10.51 -0.20 -4.41
CA PHE A 109 9.30 -0.40 -5.22
C PHE A 109 9.32 0.42 -6.54
N GLY A 110 8.15 0.86 -7.02
CA GLY A 110 8.03 1.51 -8.33
C GLY A 110 7.83 0.50 -9.45
N GLU A 111 7.31 -0.68 -9.14
CA GLU A 111 7.12 -1.81 -10.05
C GLU A 111 5.68 -2.31 -10.07
N GLU A 112 5.38 -3.18 -11.01
CA GLU A 112 4.15 -3.93 -11.05
C GLU A 112 4.33 -5.33 -10.43
N THR A 113 3.30 -5.80 -9.76
CA THR A 113 3.20 -7.18 -9.24
C THR A 113 1.90 -7.82 -9.71
N SER A 114 1.89 -9.14 -9.82
CA SER A 114 0.70 -9.92 -10.15
C SER A 114 0.14 -10.72 -8.96
N SER A 115 0.61 -10.47 -7.75
CA SER A 115 0.24 -11.23 -6.54
C SER A 115 -1.27 -11.30 -6.27
N LEU A 116 -2.04 -10.32 -6.78
CA LEU A 116 -3.50 -10.29 -6.69
C LEU A 116 -4.21 -10.88 -7.93
N GLY A 117 -3.47 -11.48 -8.87
CA GLY A 117 -4.01 -12.11 -10.08
C GLY A 117 -4.35 -11.13 -11.21
N LYS A 118 -4.11 -9.84 -11.03
CA LYS A 118 -4.20 -8.77 -12.04
C LYS A 118 -3.05 -7.80 -11.83
N PRO A 119 -2.72 -6.94 -12.82
CA PRO A 119 -1.68 -5.94 -12.65
C PRO A 119 -1.93 -5.09 -11.41
N ALA A 120 -0.94 -5.02 -10.54
CA ALA A 120 -0.96 -4.24 -9.32
C ALA A 120 0.29 -3.36 -9.30
N TYR A 121 0.09 -2.05 -9.22
CA TYR A 121 1.15 -1.07 -9.17
C TYR A 121 1.50 -0.73 -7.71
N LEU A 122 2.78 -0.79 -7.39
CA LEU A 122 3.32 -0.34 -6.12
C LEU A 122 4.09 0.95 -6.36
N PRO A 123 3.59 2.11 -5.93
CA PRO A 123 4.30 3.36 -6.09
C PRO A 123 5.66 3.33 -5.37
N TYR A 124 6.59 4.10 -5.88
CA TYR A 124 7.92 4.25 -5.31
C TYR A 124 7.81 4.76 -3.85
N CYS A 125 8.41 4.03 -2.93
CA CYS A 125 8.36 4.33 -1.50
C CYS A 125 9.63 5.10 -1.11
N MET A 126 9.52 6.42 -0.97
CA MET A 126 10.62 7.24 -0.44
C MET A 126 10.43 7.48 1.06
N HIS A 127 11.51 7.40 1.83
CA HIS A 127 11.48 7.69 3.26
C HIS A 127 11.04 9.14 3.53
N GLY A 128 9.96 9.28 4.20
CA GLY A 128 9.45 10.38 5.06
C GLY A 128 9.50 11.82 4.54
N HIS A 129 10.58 12.32 4.00
CA HIS A 129 10.71 13.73 3.60
C HIS A 129 10.73 13.99 2.08
N ASP A 130 10.88 12.96 1.26
CA ASP A 130 11.09 13.12 -0.17
C ASP A 130 9.85 12.90 -1.03
N VAL A 131 8.76 12.37 -0.47
CA VAL A 131 7.49 12.15 -1.21
C VAL A 131 6.96 13.45 -1.81
N LEU A 132 7.09 14.57 -1.11
CA LEU A 132 6.66 15.88 -1.61
C LEU A 132 7.60 16.49 -2.67
N ARG A 133 8.87 16.07 -2.71
CA ARG A 133 9.85 16.55 -3.70
C ARG A 133 9.76 15.82 -5.04
N TYR A 134 9.38 14.55 -5.03
CA TYR A 134 9.34 13.73 -6.24
C TYR A 134 8.16 14.08 -7.16
N VAL A 135 7.04 14.49 -6.61
CA VAL A 135 5.86 14.94 -7.38
C VAL A 135 6.13 16.19 -8.22
N GLY A 136 7.17 16.96 -7.88
CA GLY A 136 7.51 18.22 -8.56
C GLY A 136 8.58 18.14 -9.64
N SER A 137 9.31 17.01 -9.82
CA SER A 137 10.57 17.04 -10.59
C SER A 137 10.68 16.07 -11.79
N HIS A 138 9.70 15.25 -12.10
CA HIS A 138 9.78 14.33 -13.25
C HIS A 138 8.82 14.68 -14.38
N ASN A 139 9.44 15.21 -15.44
CA ASN A 139 8.87 15.48 -16.74
C ASN A 139 8.86 14.19 -17.59
N SER A 140 7.93 13.27 -17.34
CA SER A 140 7.65 12.20 -18.27
C SER A 140 6.14 12.00 -18.39
N ASN A 141 5.63 12.37 -19.58
CA ASN A 141 4.21 12.53 -19.90
C ASN A 141 3.36 11.24 -19.85
N THR A 142 3.92 10.08 -19.54
CA THR A 142 3.17 8.82 -19.56
C THR A 142 2.84 8.31 -18.15
N VAL A 143 3.69 8.56 -17.19
CA VAL A 143 3.46 8.23 -15.78
C VAL A 143 2.54 9.27 -15.12
N ALA A 144 2.64 10.53 -15.55
CA ALA A 144 1.91 11.65 -14.96
C ALA A 144 0.37 11.59 -15.11
N CYS A 145 -0.17 10.98 -16.18
CA CYS A 145 -1.63 10.91 -16.36
C CYS A 145 -2.28 9.76 -15.59
N PHE A 146 -1.57 8.65 -15.41
CA PHE A 146 -2.02 7.55 -14.57
C PHE A 146 -1.89 7.93 -13.09
N ASP A 147 -0.80 8.62 -12.73
CA ASP A 147 -0.52 9.08 -11.38
C ASP A 147 -1.48 10.15 -10.88
N ALA A 148 -1.89 11.12 -11.70
CA ALA A 148 -2.69 12.25 -11.22
C ALA A 148 -4.08 11.84 -10.74
N GLN A 149 -4.73 10.88 -11.36
CA GLN A 149 -6.05 10.40 -10.95
C GLN A 149 -5.98 9.38 -9.82
N ILE A 150 -5.01 8.47 -9.87
CA ILE A 150 -4.79 7.48 -8.81
C ILE A 150 -4.19 8.16 -7.58
N TYR A 151 -3.25 9.11 -7.74
CA TYR A 151 -2.72 9.92 -6.64
C TYR A 151 -3.79 10.79 -5.99
N LYS A 152 -4.69 11.37 -6.78
CA LYS A 152 -5.83 12.12 -6.25
C LYS A 152 -6.78 11.22 -5.44
N CYS A 153 -6.94 9.96 -5.85
CA CYS A 153 -7.70 8.95 -5.12
C CYS A 153 -7.00 8.47 -3.85
N ILE A 154 -5.69 8.24 -3.91
CA ILE A 154 -4.88 7.81 -2.76
C ILE A 154 -4.71 8.97 -1.78
N CYS A 155 -4.42 10.17 -2.25
CA CYS A 155 -4.38 11.37 -1.40
C CYS A 155 -5.75 11.68 -0.78
N GLN A 156 -6.87 11.44 -1.45
CA GLN A 156 -8.20 11.66 -0.84
C GLN A 156 -8.52 10.64 0.25
N THR A 157 -8.09 9.39 0.12
CA THR A 157 -8.21 8.38 1.18
C THR A 157 -7.18 8.58 2.31
N SER A 158 -5.96 8.95 1.96
CA SER A 158 -4.89 9.23 2.94
C SER A 158 -4.97 10.66 3.50
N CYS A 159 -5.48 11.66 2.77
CA CYS A 159 -5.67 13.02 3.28
C CYS A 159 -6.72 13.12 4.37
N ASN A 160 -7.66 12.20 4.48
CA ASN A 160 -8.48 12.13 5.69
C ASN A 160 -7.67 11.71 6.92
N ILE A 161 -6.47 11.11 6.72
CA ILE A 161 -5.53 10.76 7.78
C ILE A 161 -4.43 11.83 7.91
N ILE A 162 -4.01 12.46 6.81
CA ILE A 162 -2.95 13.49 6.78
C ILE A 162 -3.47 14.88 7.15
N HIS A 163 -4.74 15.20 6.91
CA HIS A 163 -5.34 16.46 7.41
C HIS A 163 -5.35 16.59 8.93
N ILE A 164 -5.20 15.48 9.65
CA ILE A 164 -5.04 15.50 11.11
C ILE A 164 -3.59 15.81 11.52
N ALA A 165 -2.61 15.60 10.62
CA ALA A 165 -1.18 15.77 10.93
C ALA A 165 -0.56 17.07 10.39
N VAL A 166 -1.23 17.82 9.53
CA VAL A 166 -0.70 19.07 8.91
C VAL A 166 -1.51 20.32 9.34
N GLY A 167 -2.51 20.15 10.19
CA GLY A 167 -3.37 21.24 10.66
C GLY A 167 -2.82 22.10 11.79
N ASP A 168 -1.61 21.82 12.30
CA ASP A 168 -0.97 22.59 13.37
C ASP A 168 0.54 22.77 13.10
N LEU A 169 0.88 23.59 12.13
CA LEU A 169 2.18 24.30 12.04
C LEU A 169 1.96 25.66 11.43
#